data_55b0fa5ea3d1be0fccea94c59499668b
#
_entry.id   55b0fa5ea3d1be0fccea94c59499668b
#
_cell.length_a   1.000
_cell.length_b   1.000
_cell.length_c   1.000
_cell.angle_alpha   90.00
_cell.angle_beta   90.00
_cell.angle_gamma   90.00
#
_symmetry.space_group_name_H-M   'P 1'
#
loop_
_entity.id
_entity.type
_entity.pdbx_description
1 polymer ?
#
loop_
_entity_poly.entity_id
_entity_poly.type
_entity_poly.pdbx_seq_one_letter_code
_entity_poly.pdbx_strand_id
1 'polypeptide(L)'
;MIRNYRDLTRLEMEQVNKDETIVLIPLGALEQHGNQAPLGTDDIIAEAMTDYIRRELEGGPSSEDSDFPMLVFPVIPIGLSTEHRNFCGSITLKPDTYYHMLYDISTS
;
A
#
# COMPACT_ATOMS: atom_id res chain seq x y z
N MET A 1 15.44 9.07 -0.68
CA MET A 1 14.29 9.88 -0.22
C MET A 1 13.00 9.07 -0.33
N ILE A 2 12.24 9.03 0.74
CA ILE A 2 10.96 8.30 0.77
C ILE A 2 9.83 9.32 0.85
N ARG A 3 8.93 9.29 -0.13
CA ARG A 3 7.82 10.23 -0.20
C ARG A 3 6.51 9.47 -0.49
N ASN A 4 5.40 10.08 -0.10
CA ASN A 4 4.08 9.57 -0.49
C ASN A 4 3.83 9.91 -1.96
N TYR A 5 3.49 8.91 -2.74
CA TYR A 5 3.17 9.06 -4.15
C TYR A 5 2.09 10.13 -4.38
N ARG A 6 1.03 10.09 -3.55
CA ARG A 6 -0.12 10.99 -3.66
C ARG A 6 0.19 12.46 -3.40
N ASP A 7 1.31 12.75 -2.77
CA ASP A 7 1.69 14.13 -2.40
C ASP A 7 2.57 14.79 -3.46
N LEU A 8 3.00 14.04 -4.47
CA LEU A 8 3.83 14.57 -5.55
C LEU A 8 2.98 15.26 -6.60
N THR A 9 3.47 16.41 -7.06
CA THR A 9 2.93 17.04 -8.26
C THR A 9 3.46 16.33 -9.51
N ARG A 10 2.83 16.61 -10.66
CA ARG A 10 3.33 16.08 -11.94
C ARG A 10 4.79 16.47 -12.20
N LEU A 11 5.14 17.71 -11.91
CA LEU A 11 6.51 18.20 -12.10
C LEU A 11 7.50 17.46 -11.21
N GLU A 12 7.15 17.25 -9.95
CA GLU A 12 8.01 16.49 -9.04
C GLU A 12 8.15 15.03 -9.49
N MET A 13 7.07 14.43 -10.00
CA MET A 13 7.12 13.06 -10.53
C MET A 13 8.02 12.96 -11.77
N GLU A 14 8.08 13.99 -12.60
CA GLU A 14 8.99 14.01 -13.75
C GLU A 14 10.46 13.99 -13.35
N GLN A 15 10.77 14.47 -12.13
CA GLN A 15 12.14 14.47 -11.61
C GLN A 15 12.55 13.18 -10.91
N VAL A 16 11.61 12.26 -10.71
CA VAL A 16 11.90 10.99 -10.05
C VAL A 16 12.75 10.11 -10.98
N ASN A 17 13.84 9.56 -10.44
CA ASN A 17 14.65 8.59 -11.17
C ASN A 17 13.89 7.26 -11.27
N LYS A 18 13.27 7.02 -12.38
CA LYS A 18 12.37 5.88 -12.60
C LYS A 18 13.11 4.54 -12.67
N ASP A 19 14.39 4.58 -13.00
CA ASP A 19 15.20 3.35 -13.10
C ASP A 19 15.63 2.82 -11.73
N GLU A 20 15.69 3.67 -10.73
CA GLU A 20 16.18 3.29 -9.40
C GLU A 20 15.11 3.34 -8.31
N THR A 21 13.99 4.02 -8.56
CA THR A 21 12.96 4.22 -7.53
C THR A 21 12.03 3.02 -7.41
N ILE A 22 11.86 2.57 -6.18
CA ILE A 22 10.90 1.51 -5.85
C ILE A 22 9.57 2.13 -5.47
N VAL A 23 8.48 1.59 -5.98
CA VAL A 23 7.13 1.97 -5.55
C VAL A 23 6.60 0.87 -4.64
N LEU A 24 6.36 1.22 -3.38
CA LEU A 24 5.75 0.33 -2.41
C LEU A 24 4.24 0.49 -2.46
N ILE A 25 3.52 -0.58 -2.79
CA ILE A 25 2.06 -0.58 -2.88
C ILE A 25 1.49 -1.41 -1.73
N PRO A 26 1.01 -0.78 -0.64
CA PRO A 26 0.42 -1.52 0.47
C PRO A 26 -0.95 -2.05 0.07
N LEU A 27 -1.20 -3.33 0.31
CA LEU A 27 -2.47 -3.97 0.01
C LEU A 27 -3.21 -4.29 1.29
N GLY A 28 -4.44 -3.82 1.39
CA GLY A 28 -5.32 -4.11 2.51
C GLY A 28 -6.53 -4.92 2.09
N ALA A 29 -7.54 -4.92 2.94
CA ALA A 29 -8.82 -5.55 2.69
C ALA A 29 -9.87 -4.93 3.60
N LEU A 30 -11.13 -5.01 3.21
CA LEU A 30 -12.26 -4.55 4.01
C LEU A 30 -13.16 -5.75 4.28
N GLU A 31 -12.93 -6.43 5.41
CA GLU A 31 -13.57 -7.69 5.71
C GLU A 31 -13.77 -7.88 7.21
N GLN A 32 -14.67 -8.81 7.58
CA GLN A 32 -14.92 -9.10 8.98
C GLN A 32 -13.69 -9.73 9.66
N HIS A 33 -13.47 -9.37 10.91
CA HIS A 33 -12.42 -9.91 11.79
C HIS A 33 -12.98 -10.29 13.16
N GLY A 34 -14.19 -10.85 13.20
CA GLY A 34 -14.87 -11.16 14.43
C GLY A 34 -15.44 -9.92 15.12
N ASN A 35 -15.80 -10.07 16.38
CA ASN A 35 -16.45 -9.01 17.15
C ASN A 35 -15.45 -8.05 17.80
N GLN A 36 -14.17 -8.40 17.82
CA GLN A 36 -13.15 -7.67 18.59
C GLN A 36 -12.23 -6.81 17.71
N ALA A 37 -12.28 -6.94 16.39
CA ALA A 37 -11.41 -6.18 15.50
C ALA A 37 -12.22 -5.50 14.39
N PRO A 38 -11.79 -4.32 13.93
CA PRO A 38 -12.54 -3.55 12.94
C PRO A 38 -12.46 -4.17 11.54
N LEU A 39 -13.40 -3.79 10.69
CA LEU A 39 -13.43 -4.22 9.28
C LEU A 39 -12.16 -3.79 8.53
N GLY A 40 -11.58 -2.66 8.89
CA GLY A 40 -10.35 -2.14 8.28
C GLY A 40 -9.06 -2.64 8.92
N THR A 41 -9.08 -3.76 9.64
CA THR A 41 -7.90 -4.30 10.33
C THR A 41 -6.72 -4.49 9.38
N ASP A 42 -6.94 -5.05 8.19
CA ASP A 42 -5.85 -5.27 7.24
C ASP A 42 -5.25 -3.97 6.72
N ASP A 43 -6.09 -2.94 6.51
CA ASP A 43 -5.62 -1.63 6.10
C ASP A 43 -4.76 -0.97 7.18
N ILE A 44 -5.21 -1.08 8.44
CA ILE A 44 -4.50 -0.54 9.59
C ILE A 44 -3.14 -1.22 9.73
N ILE A 45 -3.09 -2.53 9.57
CA ILE A 45 -1.83 -3.29 9.62
C ILE A 45 -0.93 -2.91 8.46
N ALA A 46 -1.46 -2.81 7.24
CA ALA A 46 -0.68 -2.43 6.07
C ALA A 46 -0.07 -1.04 6.23
N GLU A 47 -0.82 -0.09 6.77
CA GLU A 47 -0.32 1.26 7.06
C GLU A 47 0.78 1.24 8.14
N ALA A 48 0.56 0.49 9.21
CA ALA A 48 1.54 0.38 10.30
C ALA A 48 2.85 -0.25 9.83
N MET A 49 2.78 -1.30 9.02
CA MET A 49 3.96 -1.94 8.45
C MET A 49 4.69 -1.02 7.47
N THR A 50 3.96 -0.26 6.68
CA THR A 50 4.53 0.74 5.78
C THR A 50 5.29 1.80 6.55
N ASP A 51 4.71 2.31 7.64
CA ASP A 51 5.38 3.29 8.49
C ASP A 51 6.62 2.72 9.16
N TYR A 52 6.57 1.45 9.57
CA TYR A 52 7.72 0.76 10.13
C TYR A 52 8.87 0.65 9.10
N ILE A 53 8.55 0.22 7.89
CA ILE A 53 9.53 0.12 6.80
C ILE A 53 10.16 1.49 6.53
N ARG A 54 9.34 2.51 6.45
CA ARG A 54 9.81 3.89 6.23
C ARG A 54 10.80 4.32 7.31
N ARG A 55 10.45 4.11 8.58
CA ARG A 55 11.33 4.49 9.70
C ARG A 55 12.65 3.73 9.68
N GLU A 56 12.61 2.45 9.36
CA GLU A 56 13.83 1.64 9.27
C GLU A 56 14.76 2.12 8.15
N LEU A 57 14.19 2.51 7.01
CA LEU A 57 14.98 2.97 5.87
C LEU A 57 15.49 4.41 6.03
N GLU A 58 14.75 5.27 6.72
CA GLU A 58 15.11 6.68 6.89
C GLU A 58 15.97 6.95 8.12
N GLY A 59 15.81 6.18 9.20
CA GLY A 59 16.40 6.50 10.50
C GLY A 59 16.90 5.32 11.29
N GLY A 60 16.84 4.10 10.77
CA GLY A 60 17.29 2.93 11.48
C GLY A 60 18.81 2.89 11.65
N PRO A 61 19.31 2.18 12.68
CA PRO A 61 20.76 2.12 12.95
C PRO A 61 21.57 1.48 11.83
N SER A 62 20.92 0.80 10.90
CA SER A 62 21.56 0.18 9.74
C SER A 62 21.47 1.03 8.47
N SER A 63 20.76 2.14 8.48
CA SER A 63 20.65 2.99 7.30
C SER A 63 21.74 4.05 7.33
N GLU A 64 22.86 3.73 6.73
CA GLU A 64 23.86 4.75 6.40
C GLU A 64 23.35 5.67 5.29
N ASP A 65 22.26 5.29 4.63
CA ASP A 65 21.74 5.95 3.46
C ASP A 65 20.29 6.40 3.70
N SER A 66 20.15 7.67 4.13
CA SER A 66 18.85 8.31 4.29
C SER A 66 18.16 8.63 2.95
N ASP A 67 18.83 8.32 1.82
CA ASP A 67 18.35 8.64 0.48
C ASP A 67 17.81 7.44 -0.29
N PHE A 68 17.29 6.43 0.42
CA PHE A 68 16.66 5.29 -0.24
C PHE A 68 15.50 5.75 -1.14
N PRO A 69 15.58 5.50 -2.46
CA PRO A 69 14.60 6.06 -3.39
C PRO A 69 13.33 5.21 -3.41
N MET A 70 12.33 5.63 -2.64
CA MET A 70 11.05 4.92 -2.57
C MET A 70 9.88 5.88 -2.58
N LEU A 71 8.86 5.53 -3.32
CA LEU A 71 7.55 6.17 -3.27
C LEU A 71 6.55 5.22 -2.64
N VAL A 72 5.77 5.72 -1.69
CA VAL A 72 4.75 4.94 -1.01
C VAL A 72 3.40 5.26 -1.64
N PHE A 73 2.80 4.26 -2.27
CA PHE A 73 1.47 4.37 -2.86
C PHE A 73 0.41 4.35 -1.74
N PRO A 74 -0.76 4.96 -1.95
CA PRO A 74 -1.85 4.84 -0.98
C PRO A 74 -2.25 3.38 -0.76
N VAL A 75 -2.62 3.05 0.47
CA VAL A 75 -3.16 1.72 0.75
C VAL A 75 -4.34 1.44 -0.17
N ILE A 76 -4.34 0.26 -0.79
CA ILE A 76 -5.51 -0.21 -1.54
C ILE A 76 -6.42 -0.95 -0.55
N PRO A 77 -7.56 -0.33 -0.16
CA PRO A 77 -8.30 -0.79 1.02
C PRO A 77 -9.27 -1.94 0.76
N ILE A 78 -9.41 -2.37 -0.49
CA ILE A 78 -10.35 -3.42 -0.88
C ILE A 78 -9.61 -4.44 -1.71
N GLY A 79 -9.74 -5.72 -1.36
CA GLY A 79 -9.04 -6.79 -2.03
C GLY A 79 -9.90 -8.02 -2.25
N LEU A 80 -9.29 -9.20 -2.13
CA LEU A 80 -9.96 -10.47 -2.24
C LEU A 80 -10.40 -10.95 -0.86
N SER A 81 -11.70 -10.88 -0.59
CA SER A 81 -12.30 -11.28 0.68
C SER A 81 -13.48 -12.24 0.43
N THR A 82 -13.34 -13.09 -0.57
CA THR A 82 -14.41 -13.97 -1.03
C THR A 82 -14.94 -14.89 0.07
N GLU A 83 -14.06 -15.40 0.91
CA GLU A 83 -14.40 -16.26 2.04
C GLU A 83 -15.17 -15.52 3.15
N HIS A 84 -15.11 -14.20 3.16
CA HIS A 84 -15.80 -13.36 4.16
C HIS A 84 -17.04 -12.66 3.59
N ARG A 85 -17.41 -12.90 2.35
CA ARG A 85 -18.43 -12.12 1.63
C ARG A 85 -19.82 -12.21 2.25
N ASN A 86 -20.11 -13.24 3.03
CA ASN A 86 -21.41 -13.41 3.66
C ASN A 86 -21.53 -12.74 5.02
N PHE A 87 -20.48 -12.09 5.48
CA PHE A 87 -20.47 -11.36 6.74
C PHE A 87 -20.74 -9.86 6.49
N CYS A 88 -21.51 -9.26 7.38
CA CYS A 88 -21.85 -7.83 7.28
C CYS A 88 -20.59 -6.97 7.20
N GLY A 89 -20.59 -6.03 6.26
CA GLY A 89 -19.49 -5.08 6.10
C GLY A 89 -18.32 -5.56 5.27
N SER A 90 -18.25 -6.84 4.97
CA SER A 90 -17.19 -7.37 4.10
C SER A 90 -17.45 -6.96 2.65
N ILE A 91 -16.44 -6.40 2.02
CA ILE A 91 -16.45 -6.03 0.61
C ILE A 91 -15.37 -6.83 -0.11
N THR A 92 -15.71 -7.42 -1.23
CA THR A 92 -14.73 -8.16 -2.01
C THR A 92 -14.80 -7.79 -3.48
N LEU A 93 -13.63 -7.75 -4.12
CA LEU A 93 -13.53 -7.74 -5.57
C LEU A 93 -13.53 -9.18 -6.06
N LYS A 94 -13.98 -9.40 -7.29
CA LYS A 94 -13.77 -10.69 -7.97
C LYS A 94 -12.28 -10.85 -8.31
N PRO A 95 -11.75 -12.08 -8.38
CA PRO A 95 -10.34 -12.29 -8.73
C PRO A 95 -9.91 -11.59 -10.01
N ASP A 96 -10.70 -11.65 -11.08
CA ASP A 96 -10.38 -11.00 -12.34
C ASP A 96 -10.32 -9.47 -12.21
N THR A 97 -11.25 -8.89 -11.46
CA THR A 97 -11.28 -7.44 -11.21
C THR A 97 -10.04 -7.00 -10.45
N TYR A 98 -9.69 -7.76 -9.41
CA TYR A 98 -8.50 -7.46 -8.59
C TYR A 98 -7.22 -7.56 -9.42
N TYR A 99 -7.09 -8.62 -10.20
CA TYR A 99 -5.96 -8.82 -11.11
C TYR A 99 -5.82 -7.65 -12.08
N HIS A 100 -6.91 -7.26 -12.75
CA HIS A 100 -6.88 -6.16 -13.71
C HIS A 100 -6.55 -4.83 -13.04
N MET A 101 -7.07 -4.58 -11.85
CA MET A 101 -6.73 -3.37 -11.10
C MET A 101 -5.23 -3.29 -10.81
N LEU A 102 -4.64 -4.35 -10.28
CA LEU A 102 -3.21 -4.38 -9.98
C LEU A 102 -2.37 -4.30 -11.25
N TYR A 103 -2.81 -4.96 -12.31
CA TYR A 103 -2.14 -4.88 -13.61
C TYR A 103 -2.13 -3.45 -14.13
N ASP A 104 -3.28 -2.79 -14.13
CA ASP A 104 -3.39 -1.41 -14.62
C ASP A 104 -2.54 -0.44 -13.79
N ILE A 105 -2.55 -0.59 -12.47
CA ILE A 105 -1.74 0.26 -11.58
C ILE A 105 -0.25 0.06 -11.88
N SER A 106 0.20 -1.18 -11.98
CA SER A 106 1.63 -1.50 -12.11
C SER A 106 2.19 -1.23 -13.51
N THR A 107 1.33 -1.13 -14.52
CA THR A 107 1.76 -0.85 -15.89
C THR A 107 1.52 0.60 -16.35
N SER A 108 0.98 1.42 -15.47
CA SER A 108 0.70 2.83 -15.79
C SER A 108 1.93 3.72 -15.87
#